data_7f611c11f8297e64fab8741e32975b21
#
_entry.id   7f611c11f8297e64fab8741e32975b21
#
_cell.length_a   1.000
_cell.length_b   1.000
_cell.length_c   1.000
_cell.angle_alpha   90.00
_cell.angle_beta   90.00
_cell.angle_gamma   90.00
#
_symmetry.space_group_name_H-M   'P 1'
#
loop_
_entity.id
_entity.type
_entity.pdbx_description
1 polymer ?
#
loop_
_entity_poly.entity_id
_entity_poly.type
_entity_poly.pdbx_seq_one_letter_code
_entity_poly.pdbx_strand_id
1 'polypeptide(L)'
;IAQDVEQYLPESVATTTGYIPNVMQNASNLVIINSSMEDSPSANIHFSQPVDLSINDTIKLSSDRGELEGVTVSNLNNDNTVLTIQLNPILNPKEDQVCLPNLVSSANLFVYGKLVQDKKSLDKTKITVVHHGAIQYLHQQNEELKVMLNSALSRISALEANISS
;
A
#
# COMPACT_ATOMS: atom_id res chain seq x y z
N ILE A 1 -4.56 -8.80 -0.17
CA ILE A 1 -4.75 -8.78 -1.65
C ILE A 1 -3.42 -9.08 -2.36
N ALA A 2 -2.32 -8.31 -2.13
CA ALA A 2 -1.05 -8.57 -2.82
C ALA A 2 -0.45 -9.94 -2.46
N GLN A 3 -0.51 -10.33 -1.20
CA GLN A 3 -0.09 -11.64 -0.72
C GLN A 3 -0.91 -12.79 -1.33
N ASP A 4 -2.20 -12.59 -1.55
CA ASP A 4 -3.08 -13.59 -2.16
C ASP A 4 -2.75 -13.78 -3.65
N VAL A 5 -2.45 -12.68 -4.35
CA VAL A 5 -2.06 -12.71 -5.77
C VAL A 5 -0.68 -13.35 -5.94
N GLU A 6 0.25 -13.13 -5.02
CA GLU A 6 1.60 -13.69 -5.06
C GLU A 6 1.62 -15.22 -5.12
N GLN A 7 0.62 -15.89 -4.52
CA GLN A 7 0.52 -17.36 -4.55
C GLN A 7 0.25 -17.91 -5.96
N TYR A 8 -0.44 -17.14 -6.80
CA TYR A 8 -0.87 -17.57 -8.14
C TYR A 8 -0.10 -16.90 -9.27
N LEU A 9 0.41 -15.69 -9.02
CA LEU A 9 1.07 -14.87 -10.03
C LEU A 9 2.22 -14.06 -9.39
N PRO A 10 3.29 -14.74 -8.90
CA PRO A 10 4.39 -14.10 -8.15
C PRO A 10 5.09 -13.00 -8.96
N GLU A 11 5.21 -13.14 -10.28
CA GLU A 11 5.84 -12.16 -11.16
C GLU A 11 5.07 -10.81 -11.24
N SER A 12 3.80 -10.78 -10.81
CA SER A 12 3.01 -9.55 -10.75
C SER A 12 3.11 -8.81 -9.42
N VAL A 13 3.85 -9.35 -8.46
CA VAL A 13 4.07 -8.73 -7.14
C VAL A 13 5.50 -8.22 -7.06
N ALA A 14 5.66 -6.94 -6.78
CA ALA A 14 6.94 -6.32 -6.50
C ALA A 14 7.05 -6.01 -5.00
N THR A 15 8.22 -6.28 -4.43
CA THR A 15 8.56 -5.88 -3.06
C THR A 15 9.41 -4.62 -3.11
N THR A 16 8.98 -3.59 -2.40
CA THR A 16 9.64 -2.28 -2.39
C THR A 16 9.70 -1.72 -0.98
N THR A 17 10.65 -0.81 -0.73
CA THR A 17 10.64 0.01 0.48
C THR A 17 9.60 1.11 0.32
N GLY A 18 8.75 1.29 1.32
CA GLY A 18 7.74 2.34 1.26
C GLY A 18 6.86 2.40 2.51
N TYR A 19 6.16 3.50 2.68
CA TYR A 19 5.26 3.68 3.80
C TYR A 19 3.98 2.85 3.65
N ILE A 20 3.54 2.23 4.75
CA ILE A 20 2.27 1.51 4.84
C ILE A 20 1.28 2.30 5.72
N PRO A 21 -0.02 2.28 5.40
CA PRO A 21 -1.04 3.03 6.13
C PRO A 21 -1.52 2.26 7.37
N ASN A 22 -0.63 1.99 8.33
CA ASN A 22 -0.97 1.23 9.53
C ASN A 22 -1.44 2.09 10.71
N VAL A 23 -1.30 3.41 10.64
CA VAL A 23 -1.78 4.35 11.67
C VAL A 23 -3.03 5.08 11.23
N MET A 24 -2.96 5.89 10.17
CA MET A 24 -4.10 6.61 9.57
C MET A 24 -4.91 7.42 10.58
N GLN A 25 -4.25 8.14 11.48
CA GLN A 25 -4.90 8.91 12.56
C GLN A 25 -4.46 10.36 12.57
N ASN A 26 -5.40 11.24 12.94
CA ASN A 26 -5.08 12.62 13.29
C ASN A 26 -4.49 12.67 14.69
N ALA A 27 -3.46 13.49 14.88
CA ALA A 27 -2.98 13.84 16.18
C ALA A 27 -4.04 14.68 16.91
N SER A 28 -4.28 14.37 18.18
CA SER A 28 -5.15 15.18 19.02
C SER A 28 -4.44 16.41 19.59
N ASN A 29 -3.11 16.31 19.71
CA ASN A 29 -2.24 17.40 20.17
C ASN A 29 -0.79 17.16 19.73
N LEU A 30 -0.02 18.25 19.58
CA LEU A 30 1.41 18.23 19.31
C LEU A 30 2.13 19.17 20.25
N VAL A 31 3.12 18.67 20.99
CA VAL A 31 3.90 19.42 21.95
C VAL A 31 5.39 19.33 21.59
N ILE A 32 6.01 20.46 21.27
CA ILE A 32 7.46 20.50 21.04
C ILE A 32 8.19 20.31 22.37
N ILE A 33 9.15 19.38 22.42
CA ILE A 33 10.05 19.20 23.56
C ILE A 33 11.33 19.99 23.34
N ASN A 34 11.93 19.84 22.13
CA ASN A 34 13.15 20.52 21.77
C ASN A 34 13.03 21.07 20.34
N SER A 35 13.26 22.38 20.18
CA SER A 35 13.24 23.06 18.88
C SER A 35 14.64 23.34 18.33
N SER A 36 15.71 22.99 19.08
CA SER A 36 17.08 23.23 18.65
C SER A 36 17.43 22.34 17.45
N MET A 37 17.90 22.96 16.37
CA MET A 37 18.40 22.24 15.19
C MET A 37 19.73 21.54 15.46
N GLU A 38 20.47 21.96 16.50
CA GLU A 38 21.77 21.36 16.87
C GLU A 38 21.58 20.04 17.63
N ASP A 39 20.47 19.92 18.39
CA ASP A 39 20.19 18.79 19.29
C ASP A 39 19.04 17.89 18.81
N SER A 40 18.88 17.68 17.52
CA SER A 40 17.81 16.85 16.96
C SER A 40 16.42 17.24 17.48
N PRO A 41 15.69 18.08 16.77
CA PRO A 41 14.39 18.58 17.21
C PRO A 41 13.45 17.41 17.53
N SER A 42 12.71 17.52 18.64
CA SER A 42 11.81 16.47 19.12
C SER A 42 10.47 17.01 19.56
N ALA A 43 9.43 16.20 19.39
CA ALA A 43 8.07 16.57 19.76
C ALA A 43 7.26 15.33 20.23
N ASN A 44 6.28 15.59 21.11
CA ASN A 44 5.28 14.61 21.47
C ASN A 44 4.03 14.78 20.61
N ILE A 45 3.59 13.69 20.00
CA ILE A 45 2.32 13.59 19.30
C ILE A 45 1.37 12.78 20.17
N HIS A 46 0.20 13.33 20.44
CA HIS A 46 -0.85 12.68 21.21
C HIS A 46 -1.94 12.16 20.27
N PHE A 47 -2.45 10.97 20.54
CA PHE A 47 -3.55 10.34 19.81
C PHE A 47 -4.74 10.09 20.74
N SER A 48 -5.93 10.03 20.17
CA SER A 48 -7.16 9.65 20.90
C SER A 48 -7.30 8.13 21.08
N GLN A 49 -6.56 7.35 20.28
CA GLN A 49 -6.55 5.89 20.32
C GLN A 49 -5.11 5.36 20.19
N PRO A 50 -4.82 4.15 20.70
CA PRO A 50 -3.51 3.53 20.57
C PRO A 50 -3.09 3.39 19.12
N VAL A 51 -1.79 3.58 18.85
CA VAL A 51 -1.20 3.43 17.53
C VAL A 51 -0.34 2.16 17.44
N ASP A 52 -0.34 1.52 16.26
CA ASP A 52 0.50 0.35 15.97
C ASP A 52 1.88 0.78 15.46
N LEU A 53 2.69 1.30 16.37
CA LEU A 53 4.07 1.72 16.13
C LEU A 53 5.01 1.15 17.19
N SER A 54 6.28 1.09 16.84
CA SER A 54 7.36 0.68 17.74
C SER A 54 8.46 1.73 17.80
N ILE A 55 9.27 1.70 18.86
CA ILE A 55 10.46 2.54 18.95
C ILE A 55 11.41 2.20 17.77
N ASN A 56 12.01 3.21 17.18
CA ASN A 56 12.82 3.20 15.96
C ASN A 56 12.05 3.00 14.65
N ASP A 57 10.72 2.90 14.66
CA ASP A 57 9.95 2.99 13.42
C ASP A 57 10.18 4.37 12.77
N THR A 58 10.30 4.38 11.45
CA THR A 58 10.35 5.61 10.66
C THR A 58 8.96 5.88 10.11
N ILE A 59 8.41 7.05 10.39
CA ILE A 59 7.03 7.38 10.04
C ILE A 59 6.94 8.53 9.03
N LYS A 60 5.76 8.61 8.39
CA LYS A 60 5.36 9.71 7.52
C LYS A 60 4.26 10.52 8.19
N LEU A 61 4.47 11.82 8.28
CA LEU A 61 3.53 12.82 8.77
C LEU A 61 2.99 13.65 7.60
N SER A 62 1.74 14.06 7.69
CA SER A 62 1.09 14.95 6.74
C SER A 62 0.34 16.05 7.49
N SER A 63 0.32 17.24 6.95
CA SER A 63 -0.41 18.39 7.48
C SER A 63 -0.95 19.25 6.34
N ASP A 64 -1.73 20.26 6.67
CA ASP A 64 -2.19 21.31 5.74
C ASP A 64 -1.03 22.10 5.10
N ARG A 65 0.18 21.99 5.64
CA ARG A 65 1.39 22.67 5.14
C ARG A 65 2.35 21.77 4.37
N GLY A 66 2.04 20.49 4.25
CA GLY A 66 2.84 19.53 3.50
C GLY A 66 3.11 18.22 4.25
N GLU A 67 3.99 17.43 3.66
CA GLU A 67 4.35 16.10 4.15
C GLU A 67 5.79 16.11 4.71
N LEU A 68 6.01 15.33 5.76
CA LEU A 68 7.31 15.10 6.36
C LEU A 68 7.57 13.59 6.44
N GLU A 69 8.63 13.15 5.81
CA GLU A 69 9.08 11.76 5.78
C GLU A 69 10.37 11.57 6.58
N GLY A 70 10.69 10.34 6.96
CA GLY A 70 11.93 10.02 7.65
C GLY A 70 11.94 10.41 9.13
N VAL A 71 10.78 10.60 9.74
CA VAL A 71 10.66 10.93 11.15
C VAL A 71 10.78 9.69 12.00
N THR A 72 11.71 9.67 12.95
CA THR A 72 11.95 8.48 13.81
C THR A 72 11.15 8.56 15.10
N VAL A 73 10.54 7.43 15.46
CA VAL A 73 9.90 7.23 16.77
C VAL A 73 10.99 6.99 17.81
N SER A 74 11.18 7.91 18.74
CA SER A 74 12.19 7.76 19.81
C SER A 74 11.63 7.15 21.08
N ASN A 75 10.36 7.36 21.37
CA ASN A 75 9.68 6.79 22.54
C ASN A 75 8.18 6.64 22.31
N LEU A 76 7.57 5.70 23.05
CA LEU A 76 6.13 5.46 23.13
C LEU A 76 5.74 5.30 24.61
N ASN A 77 4.61 5.87 25.01
CA ASN A 77 4.07 5.59 26.35
C ASN A 77 3.46 4.17 26.41
N ASN A 78 3.17 3.70 27.62
CA ASN A 78 2.65 2.33 27.86
C ASN A 78 1.34 2.02 27.14
N ASP A 79 0.52 3.04 26.88
CA ASP A 79 -0.79 2.90 26.21
C ASP A 79 -0.73 3.15 24.70
N ASN A 80 0.47 3.39 24.13
CA ASN A 80 0.69 3.74 22.72
C ASN A 80 -0.16 4.93 22.23
N THR A 81 -0.51 5.85 23.12
CA THR A 81 -1.29 7.06 22.78
C THR A 81 -0.44 8.32 22.72
N VAL A 82 0.81 8.26 23.20
CA VAL A 82 1.77 9.36 23.12
C VAL A 82 3.06 8.87 22.47
N LEU A 83 3.38 9.48 21.36
CA LEU A 83 4.55 9.19 20.53
C LEU A 83 5.55 10.33 20.65
N THR A 84 6.77 10.04 21.05
CA THR A 84 7.89 11.01 20.94
C THR A 84 8.61 10.78 19.63
N ILE A 85 8.71 11.82 18.82
CA ILE A 85 9.41 11.80 17.55
C ILE A 85 10.71 12.59 17.60
N GLN A 86 11.69 12.14 16.82
CA GLN A 86 12.90 12.90 16.50
C GLN A 86 13.00 13.11 15.00
N LEU A 87 13.37 14.32 14.60
CA LEU A 87 13.73 14.63 13.23
C LEU A 87 15.20 14.32 13.02
N ASN A 88 15.50 13.62 11.94
CA ASN A 88 16.88 13.41 11.56
C ASN A 88 17.45 14.70 10.91
N PRO A 89 18.43 15.35 11.51
CA PRO A 89 18.99 16.60 10.99
C PRO A 89 19.75 16.43 9.66
N ILE A 90 20.02 15.19 9.24
CA ILE A 90 20.78 14.87 8.02
C ILE A 90 19.94 15.03 6.74
N LEU A 91 18.63 15.03 6.85
CA LEU A 91 17.77 15.37 5.71
C LEU A 91 17.80 16.90 5.54
N ASN A 92 18.79 17.39 4.76
CA ASN A 92 18.82 18.79 4.34
C ASN A 92 17.44 19.18 3.82
N PRO A 93 16.72 20.09 4.48
CA PRO A 93 15.48 20.59 3.93
C PRO A 93 15.85 21.33 2.63
N LYS A 94 15.35 20.83 1.50
CA LYS A 94 15.19 21.71 0.33
C LYS A 94 14.35 22.88 0.82
N GLU A 95 14.58 24.08 0.31
CA GLU A 95 13.98 25.34 0.80
C GLU A 95 12.46 25.32 0.98
N ASP A 96 11.77 24.31 0.43
CA ASP A 96 10.31 24.08 0.52
C ASP A 96 9.89 22.96 1.50
N GLN A 97 10.80 22.36 2.28
CA GLN A 97 10.42 21.27 3.19
C GLN A 97 9.85 21.79 4.51
N VAL A 98 8.74 21.15 4.91
CA VAL A 98 8.08 21.39 6.19
C VAL A 98 9.02 21.06 7.33
N CYS A 99 9.32 22.03 8.19
CA CYS A 99 10.09 21.82 9.42
C CYS A 99 9.15 21.72 10.63
N LEU A 100 9.65 21.16 11.74
CA LEU A 100 8.85 21.01 12.98
C LEU A 100 8.09 22.27 13.40
N PRO A 101 8.68 23.48 13.39
CA PRO A 101 7.96 24.70 13.73
C PRO A 101 6.75 24.97 12.82
N ASN A 102 6.82 24.57 11.56
CA ASN A 102 5.72 24.70 10.61
C ASN A 102 4.62 23.65 10.84
N LEU A 103 4.97 22.42 11.28
CA LEU A 103 4.01 21.40 11.65
C LEU A 103 3.22 21.76 12.90
N VAL A 104 3.86 22.39 13.89
CA VAL A 104 3.22 22.78 15.16
C VAL A 104 2.17 23.87 14.99
N SER A 105 2.36 24.74 14.02
CA SER A 105 1.38 25.78 13.70
C SER A 105 0.25 25.26 12.79
N SER A 106 0.26 23.96 12.37
CA SER A 106 -0.81 23.37 11.61
C SER A 106 -1.93 22.88 12.54
N ALA A 107 -3.18 23.18 12.18
CA ALA A 107 -4.35 22.76 12.96
C ALA A 107 -4.60 21.25 12.86
N ASN A 108 -4.06 20.57 11.85
CA ASN A 108 -4.31 19.18 11.53
C ASN A 108 -3.00 18.46 11.22
N LEU A 109 -2.47 17.71 12.16
CA LEU A 109 -1.38 16.78 11.93
C LEU A 109 -1.93 15.37 11.78
N PHE A 110 -1.63 14.74 10.66
CA PHE A 110 -2.03 13.38 10.33
C PHE A 110 -0.81 12.46 10.27
N VAL A 111 -0.88 11.32 10.94
CA VAL A 111 0.15 10.29 10.89
C VAL A 111 -0.32 9.20 9.95
N TYR A 112 0.38 9.05 8.82
CA TYR A 112 0.03 8.07 7.78
C TYR A 112 0.38 6.65 8.22
N GLY A 113 1.62 6.44 8.63
CA GLY A 113 2.10 5.14 9.05
C GLY A 113 3.61 5.00 8.96
N LYS A 114 4.11 3.77 8.99
CA LYS A 114 5.53 3.47 9.06
C LYS A 114 6.16 3.02 7.74
N LEU A 115 7.46 3.24 7.62
CA LEU A 115 8.31 2.74 6.55
C LEU A 115 8.57 1.25 6.75
N VAL A 116 8.35 0.45 5.72
CA VAL A 116 8.70 -0.98 5.69
C VAL A 116 9.53 -1.29 4.45
N GLN A 117 10.37 -2.33 4.54
CA GLN A 117 11.22 -2.75 3.43
C GLN A 117 10.56 -3.81 2.54
N ASP A 118 9.47 -4.38 3.00
CA ASP A 118 8.76 -5.50 2.38
C ASP A 118 7.36 -5.12 1.87
N LYS A 119 7.14 -3.83 1.57
CA LYS A 119 5.87 -3.37 1.02
C LYS A 119 5.61 -4.03 -0.32
N LYS A 120 4.55 -4.84 -0.38
CA LYS A 120 4.13 -5.52 -1.60
C LYS A 120 3.20 -4.64 -2.42
N SER A 121 3.52 -4.50 -3.70
CA SER A 121 2.72 -3.77 -4.68
C SER A 121 2.37 -4.66 -5.87
N LEU A 122 1.19 -4.44 -6.46
CA LEU A 122 0.72 -5.18 -7.61
C LEU A 122 1.08 -4.44 -8.91
N ASP A 123 1.72 -5.16 -9.84
CA ASP A 123 1.88 -4.71 -11.22
C ASP A 123 0.59 -4.99 -12.00
N LYS A 124 -0.25 -3.97 -12.10
CA LYS A 124 -1.53 -4.06 -12.81
C LYS A 124 -1.36 -4.40 -14.29
N THR A 125 -0.26 -3.97 -14.91
CA THR A 125 0.01 -4.25 -16.32
C THR A 125 0.22 -5.73 -16.54
N LYS A 126 1.03 -6.39 -15.71
CA LYS A 126 1.24 -7.84 -15.79
C LYS A 126 -0.05 -8.62 -15.58
N ILE A 127 -0.85 -8.24 -14.58
CA ILE A 127 -2.16 -8.86 -14.33
C ILE A 127 -3.06 -8.72 -15.55
N THR A 128 -3.11 -7.54 -16.17
CA THR A 128 -3.93 -7.29 -17.37
C THR A 128 -3.48 -8.16 -18.56
N VAL A 129 -2.18 -8.32 -18.78
CA VAL A 129 -1.64 -9.19 -19.84
C VAL A 129 -2.05 -10.64 -19.63
N VAL A 130 -1.93 -11.15 -18.41
CA VAL A 130 -2.34 -12.53 -18.08
C VAL A 130 -3.85 -12.73 -18.26
N HIS A 131 -4.67 -11.77 -17.82
CA HIS A 131 -6.13 -11.82 -18.06
C HIS A 131 -6.46 -11.85 -19.55
N HIS A 132 -5.79 -11.02 -20.36
CA HIS A 132 -6.01 -11.00 -21.80
C HIS A 132 -5.64 -12.34 -22.43
N GLY A 133 -4.50 -12.92 -22.08
CA GLY A 133 -4.08 -14.25 -22.54
C GLY A 133 -5.09 -15.34 -22.14
N ALA A 134 -5.59 -15.33 -20.93
CA ALA A 134 -6.61 -16.28 -20.47
C ALA A 134 -7.93 -16.15 -21.25
N ILE A 135 -8.36 -14.91 -21.55
CA ILE A 135 -9.56 -14.67 -22.36
C ILE A 135 -9.37 -15.21 -23.79
N GLN A 136 -8.22 -14.97 -24.41
CA GLN A 136 -7.92 -15.48 -25.74
C GLN A 136 -7.91 -17.02 -25.76
N TYR A 137 -7.29 -17.64 -24.76
CA TYR A 137 -7.27 -19.10 -24.63
C TYR A 137 -8.68 -19.69 -24.47
N LEU A 138 -9.49 -19.11 -23.60
CA LEU A 138 -10.89 -19.53 -23.42
C LEU A 138 -11.72 -19.35 -24.71
N HIS A 139 -11.47 -18.26 -25.46
CA HIS A 139 -12.13 -18.05 -26.74
C HIS A 139 -11.76 -19.17 -27.74
N GLN A 140 -10.47 -19.49 -27.85
CA GLN A 140 -10.02 -20.58 -28.72
C GLN A 140 -10.68 -21.92 -28.33
N GLN A 141 -10.69 -22.26 -27.03
CA GLN A 141 -11.35 -23.50 -26.57
C GLN A 141 -12.85 -23.52 -26.91
N ASN A 142 -13.54 -22.39 -26.78
CA ASN A 142 -14.94 -22.28 -27.16
C ASN A 142 -15.16 -22.53 -28.64
N GLU A 143 -14.31 -22.02 -29.54
CA GLU A 143 -14.40 -22.28 -30.97
C GLU A 143 -14.13 -23.76 -31.30
N GLU A 144 -13.15 -24.38 -30.67
CA GLU A 144 -12.87 -25.81 -30.82
C GLU A 144 -14.06 -26.68 -30.37
N LEU A 145 -14.68 -26.33 -29.23
CA LEU A 145 -15.89 -27.01 -28.74
C LEU A 145 -17.08 -26.84 -29.69
N LYS A 146 -17.28 -25.68 -30.30
CA LYS A 146 -18.32 -25.44 -31.32
C LYS A 146 -18.12 -26.33 -32.53
N VAL A 147 -16.88 -26.46 -33.01
CA VAL A 147 -16.56 -27.33 -34.16
C VAL A 147 -16.87 -28.80 -33.81
N MET A 148 -16.45 -29.26 -32.64
CA MET A 148 -16.74 -30.63 -32.19
C MET A 148 -18.25 -30.87 -32.03
N LEU A 149 -18.99 -29.92 -31.48
CA LEU A 149 -20.44 -30.00 -31.34
C LEU A 149 -21.14 -30.11 -32.70
N ASN A 150 -20.78 -29.25 -33.66
CA ASN A 150 -21.35 -29.29 -35.01
C ASN A 150 -21.05 -30.61 -35.72
N SER A 151 -19.84 -31.16 -35.56
CA SER A 151 -19.48 -32.48 -36.08
C SER A 151 -20.34 -33.59 -35.45
N ALA A 152 -20.54 -33.57 -34.14
CA ALA A 152 -21.37 -34.54 -33.45
C ALA A 152 -22.83 -34.44 -33.91
N LEU A 153 -23.39 -33.25 -34.04
CA LEU A 153 -24.75 -33.02 -34.54
C LEU A 153 -24.95 -33.56 -35.98
N SER A 154 -23.96 -33.33 -36.86
CA SER A 154 -23.99 -33.83 -38.22
C SER A 154 -24.00 -35.38 -38.25
N ARG A 155 -23.22 -36.02 -37.37
CA ARG A 155 -23.20 -37.49 -37.24
C ARG A 155 -24.52 -38.04 -36.71
N ILE A 156 -25.11 -37.37 -35.73
CA ILE A 156 -26.43 -37.78 -35.20
C ILE A 156 -27.48 -37.67 -36.31
N SER A 157 -27.56 -36.56 -37.03
CA SER A 157 -28.50 -36.39 -38.12
C SER A 157 -28.35 -37.44 -39.23
N ALA A 158 -27.11 -37.84 -39.56
CA ALA A 158 -26.85 -38.92 -40.53
C ALA A 158 -27.32 -40.28 -40.00
N LEU A 159 -27.15 -40.57 -38.72
CA LEU A 159 -27.62 -41.82 -38.11
C LEU A 159 -29.15 -41.86 -38.04
N GLU A 160 -29.82 -40.79 -37.70
CA GLU A 160 -31.28 -40.64 -37.69
C GLU A 160 -31.88 -40.88 -39.08
N ALA A 161 -31.28 -40.33 -40.13
CA ALA A 161 -31.68 -40.54 -41.51
C ALA A 161 -31.58 -42.00 -41.91
N ASN A 162 -30.51 -42.72 -41.48
CA ASN A 162 -30.31 -44.14 -41.75
C ASN A 162 -31.29 -45.08 -41.00
N ILE A 163 -31.82 -44.65 -39.87
CA ILE A 163 -32.77 -45.42 -39.07
C ILE A 163 -34.19 -45.25 -39.62
N SER A 164 -34.47 -44.12 -40.26
CA SER A 164 -35.81 -43.79 -40.80
C SER A 164 -36.06 -44.26 -42.23
N SER A 165 -35.06 -44.90 -42.85
CA SER A 165 -35.14 -45.51 -44.17
C SER A 165 -35.20 -47.04 -44.09
#